data_b9e06579aa3b471b8e15fdd12900ba7f
#
_entry.id   b9e06579aa3b471b8e15fdd12900ba7f
#
_cell.length_a   1.000
_cell.length_b   1.000
_cell.length_c   1.000
_cell.angle_alpha   90.00
_cell.angle_beta   90.00
_cell.angle_gamma   90.00
#
_symmetry.space_group_name_H-M   'P 1'
#
loop_
_entity.id
_entity.type
_entity.pdbx_description
1 polymer ?
#
loop_
_entity_poly.entity_id
_entity_poly.type
_entity_poly.pdbx_seq_one_letter_code
_entity_poly.pdbx_strand_id
1 'polypeptide(L)'
;QYAGGWTVSPFLRMEFTHGTEASFLEDGSYARKFEGAVLRRLSIPAGVSVERSGDWKGRHWTQVLRLSYVGDAIQDVPEASVYSIYSDIFWRARGVQPARHAVRVEYDAALQWNDRWTVYAGYGMEARGSSVYHRVNAGVSRAF
;
A
#
# COMPACT_ATOMS: atom_id res chain seq x y z
N GLN A 1 2.56 -13.26 -26.36
CA GLN A 1 1.08 -13.38 -26.51
C GLN A 1 0.75 -14.85 -26.63
N TYR A 2 -0.04 -15.37 -25.71
CA TYR A 2 -0.53 -16.75 -25.78
C TYR A 2 -1.94 -16.75 -26.40
N ALA A 3 -2.26 -17.76 -27.17
CA ALA A 3 -3.59 -17.95 -27.77
C ALA A 3 -4.65 -17.94 -26.66
N GLY A 4 -5.59 -16.99 -26.67
CA GLY A 4 -6.65 -16.85 -25.65
C GLY A 4 -6.74 -15.51 -24.97
N GLY A 5 -6.02 -14.47 -25.44
CA GLY A 5 -6.12 -13.10 -24.89
C GLY A 5 -5.42 -12.91 -23.53
N TRP A 6 -4.51 -13.80 -23.14
CA TRP A 6 -3.68 -13.66 -21.96
C TRP A 6 -2.35 -12.97 -22.28
N THR A 7 -1.98 -12.00 -21.46
CA THR A 7 -0.67 -11.35 -21.51
C THR A 7 0.04 -11.59 -20.18
N VAL A 8 1.26 -12.09 -20.23
CA VAL A 8 2.12 -12.28 -19.05
C VAL A 8 3.30 -11.35 -19.16
N SER A 9 3.52 -10.51 -18.15
CA SER A 9 4.56 -9.49 -18.13
C SER A 9 5.31 -9.52 -16.82
N PRO A 10 6.63 -9.71 -16.81
CA PRO A 10 7.43 -9.44 -15.63
C PRO A 10 7.44 -7.94 -15.35
N PHE A 11 7.55 -7.57 -14.09
CA PHE A 11 7.70 -6.17 -13.70
C PHE A 11 8.66 -5.99 -12.52
N LEU A 12 9.28 -4.83 -12.50
CA LEU A 12 10.04 -4.29 -11.37
C LEU A 12 9.50 -2.88 -11.12
N ARG A 13 9.22 -2.56 -9.88
CA ARG A 13 8.67 -1.26 -9.48
C ARG A 13 9.48 -0.69 -8.32
N MET A 14 9.45 0.61 -8.16
CA MET A 14 10.01 1.31 -7.01
C MET A 14 8.89 2.12 -6.37
N GLU A 15 8.69 1.94 -5.07
CA GLU A 15 7.65 2.61 -4.30
C GLU A 15 8.30 3.34 -3.12
N PHE A 16 8.18 4.67 -3.11
CA PHE A 16 8.68 5.50 -2.01
C PHE A 16 7.51 6.06 -1.21
N THR A 17 7.57 5.85 0.10
CA THR A 17 6.61 6.40 1.04
C THR A 17 7.33 7.33 2.00
N HIS A 18 6.80 8.53 2.18
CA HIS A 18 7.26 9.50 3.17
C HIS A 18 6.05 9.93 4.00
N GLY A 19 6.16 9.80 5.31
CA GLY A 19 5.15 10.25 6.26
C GLY A 19 5.79 11.08 7.36
N THR A 20 5.08 12.11 7.81
CA THR A 20 5.48 12.93 8.95
C THR A 20 4.32 12.99 9.94
N GLU A 21 4.63 12.80 11.19
CA GLU A 21 3.71 13.01 12.31
C GLU A 21 4.14 14.28 13.03
N ALA A 22 3.20 15.21 13.26
CA ALA A 22 3.46 16.42 14.01
C ALA A 22 3.62 16.12 15.50
N SER A 23 4.38 16.95 16.20
CA SER A 23 4.42 16.91 17.67
C SER A 23 3.05 17.29 18.23
N PHE A 24 2.64 16.64 19.30
CA PHE A 24 1.41 16.95 20.00
C PHE A 24 1.59 16.91 21.52
N LEU A 25 0.71 17.59 22.22
CA LEU A 25 0.64 17.65 23.67
C LEU A 25 -0.68 17.03 24.10
N GLU A 26 -0.64 16.10 25.03
CA GLU A 26 -1.86 15.59 25.69
C GLU A 26 -2.38 16.62 26.70
N ASP A 27 -3.68 16.66 26.87
CA ASP A 27 -4.33 17.45 27.93
C ASP A 27 -4.55 16.59 29.18
N GLY A 28 -4.46 17.20 30.36
CA GLY A 28 -4.80 16.55 31.63
C GLY A 28 -3.68 16.55 32.65
N SER A 29 -3.97 15.97 33.83
CA SER A 29 -3.09 15.99 35.01
C SER A 29 -1.78 15.19 34.82
N TYR A 30 -1.70 14.33 33.82
CA TYR A 30 -0.51 13.53 33.47
C TYR A 30 -0.10 13.77 32.02
N ALA A 31 -0.31 14.97 31.51
CA ALA A 31 -0.06 15.34 30.13
C ALA A 31 1.39 15.04 29.72
N ARG A 32 1.55 14.52 28.51
CA ARG A 32 2.81 14.18 27.90
C ARG A 32 2.96 14.92 26.58
N LYS A 33 4.18 15.33 26.28
CA LYS A 33 4.54 15.90 24.99
C LYS A 33 5.18 14.80 24.16
N PHE A 34 4.66 14.60 22.96
CA PHE A 34 5.22 13.72 21.94
C PHE A 34 5.91 14.56 20.88
N GLU A 35 7.16 14.26 20.62
CA GLU A 35 7.85 14.86 19.47
C GLU A 35 7.39 14.18 18.16
N GLY A 36 7.40 14.96 17.09
CA GLY A 36 7.03 14.44 15.77
C GLY A 36 7.97 13.35 15.29
N ALA A 37 7.45 12.45 14.48
CA ALA A 37 8.18 11.36 13.87
C ALA A 37 8.22 11.49 12.35
N VAL A 38 9.31 11.02 11.74
CA VAL A 38 9.45 10.91 10.28
C VAL A 38 9.57 9.43 9.93
N LEU A 39 8.81 9.01 8.94
CA LEU A 39 8.82 7.66 8.43
C LEU A 39 9.15 7.66 6.93
N ARG A 40 10.20 6.96 6.54
CA ARG A 40 10.57 6.78 5.14
C ARG A 40 10.65 5.29 4.85
N ARG A 41 10.12 4.92 3.70
CA ARG A 41 10.19 3.55 3.22
C ARG A 41 10.43 3.56 1.71
N LEU A 42 11.41 2.79 1.26
CA LEU A 42 11.67 2.50 -0.14
C LEU A 42 11.48 1.00 -0.36
N SER A 43 10.44 0.63 -1.06
CA SER A 43 10.12 -0.75 -1.40
C SER A 43 10.38 -1.02 -2.89
N ILE A 44 10.85 -2.22 -3.18
CA ILE A 44 11.14 -2.67 -4.54
C ILE A 44 10.35 -3.96 -4.81
N PRO A 45 9.08 -3.85 -5.26
CA PRO A 45 8.32 -5.01 -5.71
C PRO A 45 8.83 -5.51 -7.06
N ALA A 46 9.10 -6.82 -7.13
CA ALA A 46 9.45 -7.52 -8.35
C ALA A 46 8.52 -8.73 -8.53
N GLY A 47 7.97 -8.95 -9.72
CA GLY A 47 6.99 -10.00 -9.90
C GLY A 47 6.50 -10.19 -11.32
N VAL A 48 5.35 -10.84 -11.42
CA VAL A 48 4.67 -11.15 -12.67
C VAL A 48 3.25 -10.62 -12.63
N SER A 49 2.83 -10.00 -13.71
CA SER A 49 1.48 -9.58 -14.00
C SER A 49 0.88 -10.49 -15.07
N VAL A 50 -0.32 -10.98 -14.82
CA VAL A 50 -1.11 -11.77 -15.77
C VAL A 50 -2.36 -10.97 -16.06
N GLU A 51 -2.51 -10.54 -17.31
CA GLU A 51 -3.64 -9.75 -17.79
C GLU A 51 -4.50 -10.57 -18.74
N ARG A 52 -5.79 -10.40 -18.63
CA ARG A 52 -6.78 -10.90 -19.58
C ARG A 52 -7.79 -9.82 -19.87
N SER A 53 -8.09 -9.63 -21.15
CA SER A 53 -9.16 -8.72 -21.61
C SER A 53 -10.05 -9.43 -22.60
N GLY A 54 -11.25 -8.90 -22.78
CA GLY A 54 -12.22 -9.43 -23.71
C GLY A 54 -13.48 -8.57 -23.77
N ASP A 55 -14.43 -9.02 -24.59
CA ASP A 55 -15.71 -8.37 -24.76
C ASP A 55 -16.85 -9.25 -24.22
N TRP A 56 -17.72 -8.64 -23.44
CA TRP A 56 -18.93 -9.28 -22.93
C TRP A 56 -20.15 -8.41 -23.25
N LYS A 57 -21.02 -8.90 -24.10
CA LYS A 57 -22.22 -8.15 -24.56
C LYS A 57 -21.89 -6.76 -25.12
N GLY A 58 -20.82 -6.65 -25.91
CA GLY A 58 -20.35 -5.38 -26.48
C GLY A 58 -19.66 -4.44 -25.49
N ARG A 59 -19.32 -4.91 -24.29
CA ARG A 59 -18.61 -4.15 -23.26
C ARG A 59 -17.22 -4.71 -23.08
N HIS A 60 -16.21 -3.85 -23.16
CA HIS A 60 -14.83 -4.26 -22.92
C HIS A 60 -14.57 -4.46 -21.43
N TRP A 61 -13.93 -5.57 -21.07
CA TRP A 61 -13.49 -5.85 -19.71
C TRP A 61 -12.00 -6.21 -19.67
N THR A 62 -11.37 -5.91 -18.55
CA THR A 62 -9.97 -6.24 -18.29
C THR A 62 -9.85 -6.76 -16.86
N GLN A 63 -9.04 -7.80 -16.68
CA GLN A 63 -8.66 -8.35 -15.37
C GLN A 63 -7.14 -8.45 -15.32
N VAL A 64 -6.56 -8.10 -14.18
CA VAL A 64 -5.12 -8.16 -13.95
C VAL A 64 -4.86 -8.81 -12.61
N LEU A 65 -4.09 -9.89 -12.61
CA LEU A 65 -3.56 -10.52 -11.40
C LEU A 65 -2.05 -10.24 -11.34
N ARG A 66 -1.58 -9.71 -10.21
CA ARG A 66 -0.15 -9.48 -9.96
C ARG A 66 0.29 -10.27 -8.75
N LEU A 67 1.39 -10.98 -8.90
CA LEU A 67 2.10 -11.63 -7.81
C LEU A 67 3.50 -11.03 -7.73
N SER A 68 3.90 -10.54 -6.57
CA SER A 68 5.21 -9.93 -6.38
C SER A 68 5.83 -10.28 -5.02
N TYR A 69 7.15 -10.34 -5.04
CA TYR A 69 7.98 -10.26 -3.86
C TYR A 69 8.38 -8.80 -3.64
N VAL A 70 8.26 -8.32 -2.42
CA VAL A 70 8.55 -6.94 -2.03
C VAL A 70 9.74 -6.94 -1.09
N GLY A 71 10.83 -6.26 -1.49
CA GLY A 71 11.98 -6.00 -0.63
C GLY A 71 12.03 -4.53 -0.21
N ASP A 72 12.23 -4.23 1.06
CA ASP A 72 12.42 -2.86 1.54
C ASP A 72 13.90 -2.53 1.60
N ALA A 73 14.36 -1.63 0.73
CA ALA A 73 15.72 -1.12 0.70
C ALA A 73 15.96 -0.09 1.80
N ILE A 74 14.96 0.76 2.07
CA ILE A 74 14.95 1.74 3.17
C ILE A 74 13.69 1.49 3.99
N GLN A 75 13.84 1.45 5.31
CA GLN A 75 12.73 1.30 6.23
C GLN A 75 13.10 1.94 7.57
N ASP A 76 12.54 3.12 7.81
CA ASP A 76 12.65 3.76 9.11
C ASP A 76 11.74 3.05 10.12
N VAL A 77 12.17 2.98 11.36
CA VAL A 77 11.32 2.56 12.49
C VAL A 77 10.79 3.83 13.12
N PRO A 78 9.46 3.99 13.28
CA PRO A 78 8.93 5.17 13.94
C PRO A 78 9.45 5.21 15.39
N GLU A 79 10.11 6.30 15.73
CA GLU A 79 10.55 6.59 17.10
C GLU A 79 10.02 7.98 17.47
N ALA A 80 9.42 8.08 18.64
CA ALA A 80 8.98 9.35 19.20
C ALA A 80 9.61 9.54 20.58
N SER A 81 10.16 10.72 20.82
CA SER A 81 10.56 11.13 22.17
C SER A 81 9.33 11.59 22.92
N VAL A 82 9.13 11.07 24.11
CA VAL A 82 7.99 11.39 24.97
C VAL A 82 8.52 12.04 26.23
N TYR A 83 7.98 13.21 26.56
CA TYR A 83 8.35 13.99 27.73
C TYR A 83 7.17 14.12 28.67
N SER A 84 7.40 13.88 29.97
CA SER A 84 6.41 14.31 30.99
C SER A 84 6.52 15.81 31.20
N ILE A 85 5.41 16.54 31.17
CA ILE A 85 5.42 17.99 31.45
C ILE A 85 5.54 18.35 32.93
N TYR A 86 5.37 17.34 33.82
CA TYR A 86 5.41 17.54 35.29
C TYR A 86 6.65 16.95 35.94
N SER A 87 7.52 16.30 35.18
CA SER A 87 8.76 15.71 35.70
C SER A 87 9.82 15.72 34.59
N ASP A 88 11.09 15.73 34.99
CA ASP A 88 12.22 15.65 34.04
C ASP A 88 12.41 14.23 33.43
N ILE A 89 11.33 13.46 33.40
CA ILE A 89 11.37 12.10 32.84
C ILE A 89 11.08 12.16 31.37
N PHE A 90 11.99 11.63 30.59
CA PHE A 90 11.76 11.39 29.18
C PHE A 90 12.02 9.92 28.82
N TRP A 91 11.36 9.40 27.81
CA TRP A 91 11.64 8.08 27.25
C TRP A 91 11.40 8.10 25.73
N ARG A 92 11.97 7.12 25.08
CA ARG A 92 11.71 6.91 23.65
C ARG A 92 10.69 5.81 23.47
N ALA A 93 9.60 6.12 22.79
CA ALA A 93 8.64 5.17 22.31
C ALA A 93 9.08 4.71 20.91
N ARG A 94 9.34 3.42 20.77
CA ARG A 94 9.74 2.83 19.50
C ARG A 94 8.61 1.96 18.96
N GLY A 95 8.20 2.20 17.74
CA GLY A 95 7.21 1.38 17.06
C GLY A 95 7.75 0.01 16.66
N VAL A 96 6.85 -0.86 16.25
CA VAL A 96 7.21 -2.19 15.73
C VAL A 96 7.89 -2.03 14.38
N GLN A 97 9.03 -2.69 14.20
CA GLN A 97 9.68 -2.78 12.91
C GLN A 97 9.02 -3.89 12.08
N PRO A 98 8.35 -3.58 10.97
CA PRO A 98 7.81 -4.60 10.08
C PRO A 98 8.94 -5.43 9.45
N ALA A 99 8.66 -6.66 9.02
CA ALA A 99 9.63 -7.45 8.28
C ALA A 99 10.00 -6.75 6.96
N ARG A 100 11.27 -6.82 6.55
CA ARG A 100 11.76 -6.16 5.32
C ARG A 100 11.29 -6.84 4.04
N HIS A 101 10.72 -8.03 4.15
CA HIS A 101 10.32 -8.84 3.01
C HIS A 101 8.84 -9.16 3.10
N ALA A 102 8.17 -9.12 1.96
CA ALA A 102 6.76 -9.45 1.86
C ALA A 102 6.43 -10.17 0.56
N VAL A 103 5.33 -10.88 0.55
CA VAL A 103 4.67 -11.37 -0.66
C VAL A 103 3.38 -10.57 -0.84
N ARG A 104 3.16 -10.07 -2.06
CA ARG A 104 1.98 -9.28 -2.39
C ARG A 104 1.22 -9.92 -3.55
N VAL A 105 -0.08 -10.03 -3.38
CA VAL A 105 -1.04 -10.45 -4.42
C VAL A 105 -2.01 -9.30 -4.63
N GLU A 106 -2.21 -8.90 -5.89
CA GLU A 106 -3.15 -7.85 -6.27
C GLU A 106 -4.02 -8.37 -7.43
N TYR A 107 -5.32 -8.13 -7.33
CA TYR A 107 -6.28 -8.43 -8.38
C TYR A 107 -7.08 -7.17 -8.67
N ASP A 108 -7.11 -6.77 -9.91
CA ASP A 108 -7.87 -5.63 -10.41
C ASP A 108 -8.77 -6.08 -11.55
N ALA A 109 -10.00 -5.58 -11.56
CA ALA A 109 -10.97 -5.79 -12.63
C ALA A 109 -11.59 -4.45 -13.04
N ALA A 110 -11.76 -4.26 -14.34
CA ALA A 110 -12.43 -3.09 -14.91
C ALA A 110 -13.41 -3.53 -15.99
N LEU A 111 -14.56 -2.86 -16.05
CA LEU A 111 -15.60 -3.05 -17.06
C LEU A 111 -15.97 -1.69 -17.65
N GLN A 112 -15.77 -1.53 -18.94
CA GLN A 112 -16.29 -0.40 -19.68
C GLN A 112 -17.80 -0.56 -19.88
N TRP A 113 -18.58 0.13 -19.05
CA TRP A 113 -20.04 0.04 -19.06
C TRP A 113 -20.65 0.59 -20.37
N ASN A 114 -20.09 1.69 -20.86
CA ASN A 114 -20.36 2.31 -22.16
C ASN A 114 -19.17 3.18 -22.58
N ASP A 115 -19.28 3.91 -23.70
CA ASP A 115 -18.19 4.74 -24.26
C ASP A 115 -17.63 5.80 -23.31
N ARG A 116 -18.37 6.13 -22.26
CA ARG A 116 -17.99 7.20 -21.31
C ARG A 116 -17.68 6.70 -19.89
N TRP A 117 -18.23 5.56 -19.51
CA TRP A 117 -18.15 5.10 -18.11
C TRP A 117 -17.40 3.78 -17.99
N THR A 118 -16.47 3.74 -17.07
CA THR A 118 -15.76 2.53 -16.65
C THR A 118 -15.93 2.32 -15.15
N VAL A 119 -16.34 1.13 -14.76
CA VAL A 119 -16.42 0.67 -13.37
C VAL A 119 -15.22 -0.19 -13.08
N TYR A 120 -14.59 -0.01 -11.94
CA TYR A 120 -13.45 -0.83 -11.55
C TYR A 120 -13.54 -1.25 -10.09
N ALA A 121 -12.93 -2.39 -9.78
CA ALA A 121 -12.75 -2.90 -8.43
C ALA A 121 -11.40 -3.60 -8.32
N GLY A 122 -10.79 -3.53 -7.16
CA GLY A 122 -9.52 -4.20 -6.90
C GLY A 122 -9.41 -4.69 -5.46
N TYR A 123 -8.64 -5.73 -5.29
CA TYR A 123 -8.27 -6.31 -4.02
C TYR A 123 -6.77 -6.56 -3.98
N GLY A 124 -6.13 -6.20 -2.88
CA GLY A 124 -4.73 -6.48 -2.62
C GLY A 124 -4.53 -7.12 -1.26
N MET A 125 -3.60 -8.04 -1.19
CA MET A 125 -3.12 -8.66 0.04
C MET A 125 -1.60 -8.61 0.07
N GLU A 126 -1.04 -8.18 1.20
CA GLU A 126 0.40 -8.23 1.46
C GLU A 126 0.66 -8.98 2.76
N ALA A 127 1.39 -10.09 2.70
CA ALA A 127 1.85 -10.85 3.86
C ALA A 127 3.31 -10.48 4.16
N ARG A 128 3.56 -9.98 5.39
CA ARG A 128 4.84 -9.44 5.83
C ARG A 128 5.16 -9.93 7.24
N GLY A 129 6.06 -10.90 7.36
CA GLY A 129 6.34 -11.54 8.65
C GLY A 129 5.07 -12.13 9.26
N SER A 130 4.69 -11.68 10.45
CA SER A 130 3.47 -12.08 11.15
C SER A 130 2.24 -11.22 10.81
N SER A 131 2.38 -10.21 9.94
CA SER A 131 1.32 -9.26 9.61
C SER A 131 0.76 -9.54 8.22
N VAL A 132 -0.55 -9.41 8.07
CA VAL A 132 -1.22 -9.48 6.77
C VAL A 132 -2.06 -8.20 6.60
N TYR A 133 -1.84 -7.52 5.48
CA TYR A 133 -2.54 -6.30 5.13
C TYR A 133 -3.48 -6.57 3.97
N HIS A 134 -4.69 -6.04 4.04
CA HIS A 134 -5.70 -6.13 3.00
C HIS A 134 -6.04 -4.74 2.50
N ARG A 135 -6.19 -4.60 1.19
CA ARG A 135 -6.64 -3.38 0.54
C ARG A 135 -7.78 -3.70 -0.42
N VAL A 136 -8.86 -2.94 -0.32
CA VAL A 136 -9.97 -2.99 -1.26
C VAL A 136 -10.14 -1.60 -1.85
N ASN A 137 -10.34 -1.53 -3.14
CA ASN A 137 -10.68 -0.31 -3.86
C ASN A 137 -11.79 -0.58 -4.86
N ALA A 138 -12.65 0.40 -5.06
CA ALA A 138 -13.65 0.38 -6.10
C ALA A 138 -13.94 1.81 -6.54
N GLY A 139 -14.36 2.00 -7.77
CA GLY A 139 -14.68 3.31 -8.26
C GLY A 139 -15.29 3.30 -9.66
N VAL A 140 -15.64 4.50 -10.10
CA VAL A 140 -16.20 4.77 -11.42
C VAL A 140 -15.43 5.91 -12.03
N SER A 141 -15.03 5.80 -13.29
CA SER A 141 -14.40 6.86 -14.05
C SER A 141 -15.27 7.23 -15.26
N ARG A 142 -15.23 8.51 -15.66
CA ARG A 142 -15.92 9.05 -16.82
C ARG A 142 -14.93 9.70 -17.76
N ALA A 143 -14.98 9.32 -19.03
CA ALA A 143 -14.30 10.04 -20.11
C ALA A 143 -15.16 11.24 -20.58
N PHE A 144 -14.52 12.36 -20.88
CA PHE A 144 -15.15 13.59 -21.37
C PHE A 144 -14.89 13.78 -22.85
#